data_4fd34bdbcce846eb0650eaa53b1c1ba5
#
_entry.id   4fd34bdbcce846eb0650eaa53b1c1ba5
#
_cell.length_a   1.000
_cell.length_b   1.000
_cell.length_c   1.000
_cell.angle_alpha   90.00
_cell.angle_beta   90.00
_cell.angle_gamma   90.00
#
_symmetry.space_group_name_H-M   'P 1'
#
loop_
_entity.id
_entity.type
_entity.pdbx_description
1 polymer ?
#
loop_
_entity_poly.entity_id
_entity_poly.type
_entity_poly.pdbx_seq_one_letter_code
_entity_poly.pdbx_strand_id
1 'polypeptide(L)'
;MNQIMKIQNINLEHKIIIYFLFVVITLALMTSSAYCIIDLRISPTISLKEGELNLDRLKMEIAGEFFGIDSRLILNYRQRGFLPEDIVTALFFSGDSQRPLNSIFVLRKGEEDWSRVATILGVPPNAHGMQMALTHGKGKKVGLRKKLVPEGDIFISFISDYYKIEMDRLWLYFERGFTINDILLAVNLGTHHGIGFELLLRDRERGLDWFTILRERNIKEERLFLPYRSEMKYKNRPVIK
;
A
#
# COMPACT_ATOMS: atom_id res chain seq x y z
N MET A 1 -73.36 -12.33 -17.64
CA MET A 1 -72.21 -13.25 -17.86
C MET A 1 -70.99 -12.59 -18.55
N ASN A 2 -71.15 -11.54 -19.38
CA ASN A 2 -70.06 -10.91 -20.14
C ASN A 2 -69.12 -9.93 -19.36
N GLN A 3 -69.54 -9.40 -18.21
CA GLN A 3 -68.72 -8.46 -17.45
C GLN A 3 -67.63 -9.13 -16.59
N ILE A 4 -67.88 -10.32 -16.08
CA ILE A 4 -66.90 -11.06 -15.24
C ILE A 4 -65.72 -11.56 -16.07
N MET A 5 -65.96 -12.01 -17.31
CA MET A 5 -64.89 -12.41 -18.25
C MET A 5 -63.96 -11.26 -18.65
N LYS A 6 -64.46 -10.02 -18.70
CA LYS A 6 -63.68 -8.85 -19.08
C LYS A 6 -62.71 -8.43 -17.98
N ILE A 7 -63.10 -8.60 -16.70
CA ILE A 7 -62.26 -8.27 -15.55
C ILE A 7 -61.15 -9.32 -15.36
N GLN A 8 -61.40 -10.59 -15.66
CA GLN A 8 -60.39 -11.64 -15.58
C GLN A 8 -59.31 -11.49 -16.65
N ASN A 9 -59.65 -11.03 -17.86
CA ASN A 9 -58.69 -10.81 -18.93
C ASN A 9 -57.75 -9.61 -18.64
N ILE A 10 -58.27 -8.53 -18.07
CA ILE A 10 -57.42 -7.37 -17.68
C ILE A 10 -56.39 -7.75 -16.60
N ASN A 11 -56.78 -8.63 -15.69
CA ASN A 11 -55.85 -9.11 -14.64
C ASN A 11 -54.79 -10.06 -15.18
N LEU A 12 -55.06 -10.78 -16.26
CA LEU A 12 -54.11 -11.69 -16.88
C LEU A 12 -53.03 -10.89 -17.70
N GLU A 13 -53.48 -9.90 -18.45
CA GLU A 13 -52.59 -9.04 -19.22
C GLU A 13 -51.62 -8.25 -18.32
N HIS A 14 -52.11 -7.70 -17.21
CA HIS A 14 -51.27 -7.01 -16.24
C HIS A 14 -50.23 -7.93 -15.59
N LYS A 15 -50.61 -9.16 -15.28
CA LYS A 15 -49.67 -10.17 -14.74
C LYS A 15 -48.58 -10.54 -15.76
N ILE A 16 -48.94 -10.69 -17.02
CA ILE A 16 -47.97 -11.00 -18.08
C ILE A 16 -46.98 -9.82 -18.28
N ILE A 17 -47.46 -8.58 -18.26
CA ILE A 17 -46.64 -7.40 -18.39
C ILE A 17 -45.66 -7.31 -17.21
N ILE A 18 -46.10 -7.51 -15.98
CA ILE A 18 -45.23 -7.46 -14.79
C ILE A 18 -44.18 -8.57 -14.85
N TYR A 19 -44.55 -9.77 -15.28
CA TYR A 19 -43.63 -10.88 -15.40
C TYR A 19 -42.54 -10.60 -16.47
N PHE A 20 -42.98 -10.04 -17.59
CA PHE A 20 -42.07 -9.67 -18.66
C PHE A 20 -41.08 -8.55 -18.23
N LEU A 21 -41.56 -7.56 -17.49
CA LEU A 21 -40.72 -6.49 -16.92
C LEU A 21 -39.69 -7.06 -15.92
N PHE A 22 -40.12 -8.01 -15.09
CA PHE A 22 -39.23 -8.66 -14.12
C PHE A 22 -38.15 -9.48 -14.81
N VAL A 23 -38.48 -10.22 -15.88
CA VAL A 23 -37.49 -10.97 -16.69
C VAL A 23 -36.52 -10.04 -17.38
N VAL A 24 -36.97 -8.92 -17.95
CA VAL A 24 -36.09 -7.93 -18.60
C VAL A 24 -35.14 -7.27 -17.60
N ILE A 25 -35.63 -6.91 -16.40
CA ILE A 25 -34.82 -6.34 -15.34
C ILE A 25 -33.79 -7.35 -14.83
N THR A 26 -34.15 -8.62 -14.64
CA THR A 26 -33.19 -9.64 -14.22
C THR A 26 -32.16 -9.94 -15.31
N LEU A 27 -32.54 -9.95 -16.58
CA LEU A 27 -31.61 -10.08 -17.70
C LEU A 27 -30.64 -8.88 -17.79
N ALA A 28 -31.16 -7.66 -17.59
CA ALA A 28 -30.34 -6.44 -17.57
C ALA A 28 -29.35 -6.42 -16.41
N LEU A 29 -29.74 -6.90 -15.23
CA LEU A 29 -28.84 -7.04 -14.07
C LEU A 29 -27.78 -8.12 -14.28
N MET A 30 -28.11 -9.22 -14.95
CA MET A 30 -27.16 -10.28 -15.30
C MET A 30 -26.16 -9.82 -16.36
N THR A 31 -26.60 -9.04 -17.35
CA THR A 31 -25.70 -8.48 -18.37
C THR A 31 -24.81 -7.39 -17.80
N SER A 32 -25.27 -6.56 -16.87
CA SER A 32 -24.44 -5.57 -16.20
C SER A 32 -23.31 -6.20 -15.37
N SER A 33 -23.58 -7.33 -14.72
CA SER A 33 -22.53 -8.08 -13.98
C SER A 33 -21.54 -8.74 -14.92
N ALA A 34 -21.97 -9.19 -16.10
CA ALA A 34 -21.08 -9.78 -17.10
C ALA A 34 -20.21 -8.73 -17.80
N TYR A 35 -20.71 -7.52 -18.03
CA TYR A 35 -19.90 -6.42 -18.58
C TYR A 35 -18.84 -5.94 -17.60
N CYS A 36 -19.11 -5.95 -16.29
CA CYS A 36 -18.10 -5.62 -15.28
C CYS A 36 -16.97 -6.66 -15.20
N ILE A 37 -17.22 -7.92 -15.61
CA ILE A 37 -16.22 -9.00 -15.63
C ILE A 37 -15.42 -9.02 -16.93
N ILE A 38 -15.99 -8.54 -18.04
CA ILE A 38 -15.32 -8.55 -19.37
C ILE A 38 -14.37 -7.36 -19.53
N ASP A 39 -14.67 -6.21 -18.95
CA ASP A 39 -13.80 -5.02 -19.01
C ASP A 39 -12.52 -5.15 -18.13
N LEU A 40 -12.50 -6.10 -17.21
CA LEU A 40 -11.31 -6.46 -16.42
C LEU A 40 -10.28 -7.30 -17.20
N ARG A 41 -10.54 -7.69 -18.43
CA ARG A 41 -9.64 -8.58 -19.20
C ARG A 41 -8.82 -7.94 -20.31
N ILE A 42 -9.06 -6.68 -20.66
CA ILE A 42 -8.30 -6.01 -21.74
C ILE A 42 -8.04 -4.55 -21.34
N SER A 43 -7.24 -4.35 -20.30
CA SER A 43 -6.74 -3.02 -19.98
C SER A 43 -5.22 -3.12 -19.76
N PRO A 44 -4.43 -2.10 -20.05
CA PRO A 44 -2.98 -2.08 -19.81
C PRO A 44 -2.59 -2.23 -18.33
N THR A 45 -3.51 -2.68 -17.50
CA THR A 45 -3.40 -2.98 -16.07
C THR A 45 -2.42 -4.14 -15.76
N ILE A 46 -2.05 -4.96 -16.74
CA ILE A 46 -1.08 -6.07 -16.52
C ILE A 46 0.30 -5.51 -16.17
N SER A 47 0.72 -4.46 -16.85
CA SER A 47 2.00 -3.77 -16.60
C SER A 47 2.04 -3.06 -15.22
N LEU A 48 0.92 -2.44 -14.82
CA LEU A 48 0.82 -1.79 -13.50
C LEU A 48 0.80 -2.81 -12.36
N LYS A 49 0.05 -3.92 -12.50
CA LYS A 49 0.03 -4.99 -11.48
C LYS A 49 1.39 -5.68 -11.34
N GLU A 50 2.10 -5.89 -12.43
CA GLU A 50 3.44 -6.47 -12.36
C GLU A 50 4.45 -5.53 -11.71
N GLY A 51 4.38 -4.23 -12.01
CA GLY A 51 5.18 -3.19 -11.35
C GLY A 51 4.87 -3.08 -9.85
N GLU A 52 3.60 -3.15 -9.45
CA GLU A 52 3.19 -3.16 -8.05
C GLU A 52 3.68 -4.42 -7.32
N LEU A 53 3.55 -5.60 -7.92
CA LEU A 53 4.06 -6.86 -7.35
C LEU A 53 5.57 -6.84 -7.17
N ASN A 54 6.31 -6.31 -8.13
CA ASN A 54 7.76 -6.18 -8.04
C ASN A 54 8.17 -5.18 -6.96
N LEU A 55 7.44 -4.09 -6.79
CA LEU A 55 7.68 -3.10 -5.74
C LEU A 55 7.37 -3.66 -4.34
N ASP A 56 6.26 -4.38 -4.19
CA ASP A 56 5.93 -5.06 -2.94
C ASP A 56 7.00 -6.09 -2.58
N ARG A 57 7.49 -6.83 -3.58
CA ARG A 57 8.60 -7.76 -3.40
C ARG A 57 9.87 -7.04 -2.95
N LEU A 58 10.24 -5.94 -3.60
CA LEU A 58 11.38 -5.10 -3.18
C LEU A 58 11.24 -4.68 -1.72
N LYS A 59 10.08 -4.13 -1.33
CA LYS A 59 9.80 -3.72 0.05
C LYS A 59 9.98 -4.87 1.05
N MET A 60 9.49 -6.06 0.70
CA MET A 60 9.56 -7.23 1.59
C MET A 60 10.96 -7.83 1.64
N GLU A 61 11.74 -7.78 0.57
CA GLU A 61 13.12 -8.23 0.55
C GLU A 61 14.01 -7.33 1.43
N ILE A 62 13.89 -6.00 1.30
CA ILE A 62 14.65 -5.08 2.15
C ILE A 62 14.21 -5.15 3.62
N ALA A 63 12.91 -5.33 3.89
CA ALA A 63 12.41 -5.53 5.24
C ALA A 63 12.95 -6.84 5.84
N GLY A 64 12.90 -7.94 5.09
CA GLY A 64 13.47 -9.22 5.52
C GLY A 64 14.94 -9.10 5.89
N GLU A 65 15.70 -8.40 5.05
CA GLU A 65 17.12 -8.18 5.29
C GLU A 65 17.37 -7.31 6.54
N PHE A 66 16.64 -6.20 6.68
CA PHE A 66 16.78 -5.28 7.82
C PHE A 66 16.44 -5.93 9.15
N PHE A 67 15.31 -6.63 9.21
CA PHE A 67 14.85 -7.30 10.43
C PHE A 67 15.51 -8.67 10.67
N GLY A 68 16.29 -9.17 9.73
CA GLY A 68 16.93 -10.49 9.84
C GLY A 68 15.94 -11.65 9.75
N ILE A 69 14.91 -11.52 8.94
CA ILE A 69 13.81 -12.49 8.74
C ILE A 69 13.80 -12.96 7.30
N ASP A 70 13.47 -14.23 7.07
CA ASP A 70 13.26 -14.73 5.69
C ASP A 70 12.09 -13.95 5.05
N SER A 71 12.38 -13.28 3.94
CA SER A 71 11.40 -12.46 3.21
C SER A 71 10.18 -13.28 2.75
N ARG A 72 10.32 -14.61 2.55
CA ARG A 72 9.21 -15.49 2.22
C ARG A 72 8.17 -15.57 3.35
N LEU A 73 8.61 -15.51 4.62
CA LEU A 73 7.69 -15.45 5.76
C LEU A 73 6.92 -14.13 5.79
N ILE A 74 7.58 -13.03 5.43
CA ILE A 74 6.96 -11.71 5.38
C ILE A 74 5.97 -11.64 4.20
N LEU A 75 6.30 -12.21 3.06
CA LEU A 75 5.42 -12.28 1.89
C LEU A 75 4.10 -13.01 2.17
N ASN A 76 4.09 -14.00 3.07
CA ASN A 76 2.85 -14.63 3.51
C ASN A 76 1.84 -13.66 4.12
N TYR A 77 2.31 -12.65 4.86
CA TYR A 77 1.42 -11.60 5.39
C TYR A 77 0.88 -10.71 4.27
N ARG A 78 1.70 -10.40 3.27
CA ARG A 78 1.22 -9.67 2.07
C ARG A 78 0.13 -10.46 1.33
N GLN A 79 0.30 -11.77 1.16
CA GLN A 79 -0.70 -12.65 0.57
C GLN A 79 -2.01 -12.71 1.38
N ARG A 80 -1.94 -12.50 2.70
CA ARG A 80 -3.10 -12.38 3.60
C ARG A 80 -3.78 -11.01 3.53
N GLY A 81 -3.33 -10.10 2.65
CA GLY A 81 -3.93 -8.81 2.38
C GLY A 81 -3.37 -7.63 3.18
N PHE A 82 -2.33 -7.84 4.02
CA PHE A 82 -1.70 -6.72 4.72
C PHE A 82 -0.83 -5.89 3.77
N LEU A 83 -0.87 -4.58 3.91
CA LEU A 83 -0.01 -3.68 3.12
C LEU A 83 1.46 -3.80 3.56
N PRO A 84 2.43 -3.57 2.68
CA PRO A 84 3.84 -3.56 3.05
C PRO A 84 4.17 -2.64 4.23
N GLU A 85 3.55 -1.48 4.26
CA GLU A 85 3.71 -0.48 5.32
C GLU A 85 3.18 -1.00 6.66
N ASP A 86 2.02 -1.67 6.68
CA ASP A 86 1.50 -2.35 7.87
C ASP A 86 2.43 -3.46 8.36
N ILE A 87 3.02 -4.21 7.42
CA ILE A 87 3.93 -5.31 7.76
C ILE A 87 5.20 -4.76 8.40
N VAL A 88 5.81 -3.72 7.85
CA VAL A 88 7.00 -3.08 8.42
C VAL A 88 6.70 -2.50 9.79
N THR A 89 5.57 -1.83 9.97
CA THR A 89 5.10 -1.32 11.26
C THR A 89 4.96 -2.43 12.29
N ALA A 90 4.32 -3.54 11.91
CA ALA A 90 4.16 -4.69 12.79
C ALA A 90 5.50 -5.35 13.16
N LEU A 91 6.47 -5.36 12.25
CA LEU A 91 7.81 -5.88 12.51
C LEU A 91 8.57 -5.03 13.54
N PHE A 92 8.52 -3.70 13.43
CA PHE A 92 9.06 -2.82 14.47
C PHE A 92 8.41 -3.07 15.81
N PHE A 93 7.08 -3.09 15.86
CA PHE A 93 6.34 -3.30 17.11
C PHE A 93 6.58 -4.69 17.72
N SER A 94 6.75 -5.71 16.88
CA SER A 94 7.13 -7.05 17.35
C SER A 94 8.52 -7.05 17.98
N GLY A 95 9.49 -6.37 17.37
CA GLY A 95 10.83 -6.23 17.90
C GLY A 95 10.86 -5.48 19.24
N ASP A 96 10.14 -4.37 19.34
CA ASP A 96 10.15 -3.54 20.56
C ASP A 96 9.36 -4.14 21.70
N SER A 97 8.18 -4.67 21.43
CA SER A 97 7.32 -5.26 22.47
C SER A 97 7.66 -6.71 22.80
N GLN A 98 8.52 -7.36 22.02
CA GLN A 98 8.83 -8.80 22.06
C GLN A 98 7.57 -9.69 21.97
N ARG A 99 6.51 -9.16 21.33
CA ARG A 99 5.28 -9.91 21.08
C ARG A 99 5.32 -10.59 19.73
N PRO A 100 4.71 -11.79 19.60
CA PRO A 100 4.61 -12.49 18.32
C PRO A 100 3.94 -11.63 17.25
N LEU A 101 4.48 -11.64 16.04
CA LEU A 101 3.97 -10.85 14.92
C LEU A 101 2.47 -11.11 14.64
N ASN A 102 2.03 -12.37 14.74
CA ASN A 102 0.62 -12.73 14.62
C ASN A 102 -0.29 -12.01 15.62
N SER A 103 0.18 -11.88 16.88
CA SER A 103 -0.58 -11.18 17.93
C SER A 103 -0.75 -9.71 17.62
N ILE A 104 0.24 -9.08 17.00
CA ILE A 104 0.19 -7.68 16.57
C ILE A 104 -0.83 -7.48 15.46
N PHE A 105 -0.86 -8.38 14.47
CA PHE A 105 -1.87 -8.34 13.43
C PHE A 105 -3.29 -8.62 13.92
N VAL A 106 -3.45 -9.43 14.97
CA VAL A 106 -4.74 -9.61 15.65
C VAL A 106 -5.18 -8.32 16.32
N LEU A 107 -4.28 -7.64 17.04
CA LEU A 107 -4.56 -6.32 17.61
C LEU A 107 -4.92 -5.30 16.54
N ARG A 108 -4.15 -5.23 15.44
CA ARG A 108 -4.42 -4.30 14.33
C ARG A 108 -5.78 -4.51 13.67
N LYS A 109 -6.27 -5.74 13.60
CA LYS A 109 -7.62 -6.04 13.10
C LYS A 109 -8.73 -5.57 14.04
N GLY A 110 -8.49 -5.55 15.34
CA GLY A 110 -9.44 -5.07 16.36
C GLY A 110 -9.38 -3.56 16.59
N GLU A 111 -8.29 -2.91 16.18
CA GLU A 111 -8.06 -1.49 16.36
C GLU A 111 -7.87 -0.83 14.99
N GLU A 112 -8.49 0.33 14.79
CA GLU A 112 -8.43 1.05 13.51
C GLU A 112 -7.12 1.83 13.30
N ASP A 113 -6.32 2.03 14.37
CA ASP A 113 -5.16 2.91 14.37
C ASP A 113 -3.92 2.26 14.99
N TRP A 114 -2.79 2.35 14.30
CA TRP A 114 -1.49 1.89 14.79
C TRP A 114 -1.03 2.60 16.06
N SER A 115 -1.41 3.85 16.28
CA SER A 115 -1.09 4.59 17.52
C SER A 115 -1.71 3.91 18.75
N ARG A 116 -2.92 3.36 18.58
CA ARG A 116 -3.59 2.60 19.65
C ARG A 116 -2.94 1.24 19.88
N VAL A 117 -2.57 0.56 18.80
CA VAL A 117 -1.78 -0.69 18.89
C VAL A 117 -0.46 -0.44 19.63
N ALA A 118 0.27 0.64 19.28
CA ALA A 118 1.50 1.02 19.96
C ALA A 118 1.28 1.23 21.46
N THR A 119 0.19 1.93 21.84
CA THR A 119 -0.17 2.16 23.26
C THR A 119 -0.42 0.85 24.00
N ILE A 120 -1.17 -0.08 23.40
CA ILE A 120 -1.46 -1.41 23.98
C ILE A 120 -0.17 -2.24 24.16
N LEU A 121 0.75 -2.09 23.23
CA LEU A 121 2.04 -2.80 23.24
C LEU A 121 3.08 -2.15 24.15
N GLY A 122 2.84 -0.94 24.65
CA GLY A 122 3.81 -0.15 25.41
C GLY A 122 4.96 0.38 24.55
N VAL A 123 4.77 0.49 23.22
CA VAL A 123 5.74 1.11 22.31
C VAL A 123 5.67 2.63 22.48
N PRO A 124 6.83 3.31 22.70
CA PRO A 124 6.83 4.75 22.89
C PRO A 124 6.24 5.49 21.68
N PRO A 125 5.47 6.59 21.91
CA PRO A 125 4.81 7.33 20.84
C PRO A 125 5.78 8.05 19.88
N ASN A 126 7.05 8.15 20.24
CA ASN A 126 8.13 8.72 19.43
C ASN A 126 9.03 7.65 18.80
N ALA A 127 8.70 6.38 18.95
CA ALA A 127 9.44 5.31 18.29
C ALA A 127 9.23 5.37 16.78
N HIS A 128 10.29 5.03 16.04
CA HIS A 128 10.24 4.83 14.59
C HIS A 128 9.60 5.98 13.78
N GLY A 129 9.91 7.23 14.15
CA GLY A 129 9.42 8.40 13.40
C GLY A 129 7.96 8.77 13.62
N MET A 130 7.18 8.03 14.43
CA MET A 130 5.77 8.37 14.70
C MET A 130 5.57 9.81 15.19
N GLN A 131 6.57 10.40 15.86
CA GLN A 131 6.53 11.77 16.38
C GLN A 131 6.72 12.82 15.27
N MET A 132 7.31 12.48 14.13
CA MET A 132 7.54 13.42 13.02
C MET A 132 6.20 13.95 12.49
N ALA A 133 5.18 13.12 12.38
CA ALA A 133 3.83 13.53 12.01
C ALA A 133 3.24 14.58 12.97
N LEU A 134 3.58 14.49 14.25
CA LEU A 134 3.11 15.43 15.28
C LEU A 134 3.88 16.75 15.28
N THR A 135 5.19 16.73 14.98
CA THR A 135 6.06 17.91 15.05
C THR A 135 6.06 18.73 13.76
N HIS A 136 6.05 18.11 12.60
CA HIS A 136 5.97 18.79 11.30
C HIS A 136 4.58 19.38 11.02
N GLY A 137 3.57 18.97 11.79
CA GLY A 137 2.20 19.49 11.73
C GLY A 137 1.99 20.90 12.30
N LYS A 138 2.99 21.58 12.86
CA LYS A 138 2.86 22.92 13.45
C LYS A 138 2.68 24.08 12.44
N GLY A 139 2.73 23.83 11.15
CA GLY A 139 2.36 24.77 10.10
C GLY A 139 0.85 24.87 9.91
N LYS A 140 0.34 26.01 9.38
CA LYS A 140 -1.07 26.40 9.20
C LYS A 140 -2.05 25.38 8.56
N LYS A 141 -1.64 24.12 8.30
CA LYS A 141 -2.46 23.06 7.71
C LYS A 141 -2.70 21.86 8.65
N VAL A 142 -2.65 22.06 9.95
CA VAL A 142 -2.85 21.04 10.99
C VAL A 142 -4.20 20.30 10.86
N GLY A 143 -5.23 20.92 10.27
CA GLY A 143 -6.56 20.31 10.13
C GLY A 143 -6.62 19.15 9.11
N LEU A 144 -5.76 19.14 8.09
CA LEU A 144 -5.72 18.10 7.07
C LEU A 144 -4.80 16.92 7.46
N ARG A 145 -3.83 17.14 8.33
CA ARG A 145 -2.81 16.15 8.73
C ARG A 145 -3.22 15.21 9.86
N LYS A 146 -4.35 15.44 10.54
CA LYS A 146 -4.91 14.46 11.49
C LYS A 146 -5.30 13.11 10.88
N LYS A 147 -5.20 12.99 9.54
CA LYS A 147 -5.42 11.75 8.77
C LYS A 147 -4.15 11.17 8.16
N LEU A 148 -2.96 11.69 8.46
CA LEU A 148 -1.72 11.07 8.01
C LEU A 148 -1.49 9.83 8.85
N VAL A 149 -1.51 8.74 8.12
CA VAL A 149 -1.45 7.38 8.59
C VAL A 149 -0.06 7.15 9.18
N PRO A 150 0.08 6.78 10.47
CA PRO A 150 1.38 6.52 11.10
C PRO A 150 2.29 5.56 10.33
N GLU A 151 1.70 4.69 9.52
CA GLU A 151 2.41 3.70 8.70
C GLU A 151 3.35 4.35 7.67
N GLY A 152 2.95 5.49 7.09
CA GLY A 152 3.79 6.24 6.15
C GLY A 152 5.04 6.78 6.82
N ASP A 153 4.90 7.33 8.02
CA ASP A 153 6.00 7.90 8.81
C ASP A 153 6.98 6.82 9.23
N ILE A 154 6.46 5.68 9.68
CA ILE A 154 7.25 4.52 10.10
C ILE A 154 8.00 3.94 8.91
N PHE A 155 7.37 3.89 7.73
CA PHE A 155 8.02 3.38 6.53
C PHE A 155 9.12 4.33 6.01
N ILE A 156 8.94 5.65 6.10
CA ILE A 156 10.01 6.64 5.81
C ILE A 156 11.17 6.47 6.79
N SER A 157 10.90 6.27 8.09
CA SER A 157 11.93 5.96 9.09
C SER A 157 12.68 4.67 8.74
N PHE A 158 11.95 3.64 8.32
CA PHE A 158 12.56 2.39 7.87
C PHE A 158 13.50 2.61 6.68
N ILE A 159 13.09 3.38 5.65
CA ILE A 159 13.96 3.71 4.51
C ILE A 159 15.21 4.48 4.99
N SER A 160 15.01 5.46 5.88
CA SER A 160 16.09 6.24 6.48
C SER A 160 17.15 5.35 7.14
N ASP A 161 16.69 4.46 8.02
CA ASP A 161 17.57 3.55 8.76
C ASP A 161 18.28 2.54 7.84
N TYR A 162 17.54 1.96 6.90
CA TYR A 162 18.07 0.94 5.99
C TYR A 162 19.13 1.50 5.06
N TYR A 163 18.90 2.67 4.46
CA TYR A 163 19.83 3.30 3.50
C TYR A 163 20.79 4.30 4.12
N LYS A 164 20.75 4.55 5.42
CA LYS A 164 21.57 5.55 6.14
C LYS A 164 21.40 6.96 5.57
N ILE A 165 20.18 7.34 5.29
CA ILE A 165 19.84 8.68 4.81
C ILE A 165 19.12 9.41 5.95
N GLU A 166 19.48 10.67 6.17
CA GLU A 166 18.80 11.49 7.18
C GLU A 166 17.29 11.55 6.91
N MET A 167 16.48 11.25 7.92
CA MET A 167 15.03 11.17 7.81
C MET A 167 14.41 12.47 7.30
N ASP A 168 14.92 13.63 7.76
CA ASP A 168 14.43 14.95 7.35
C ASP A 168 14.56 15.18 5.84
N ARG A 169 15.60 14.63 5.21
CA ARG A 169 15.79 14.70 3.75
C ARG A 169 14.72 13.91 3.00
N LEU A 170 14.38 12.73 3.49
CA LEU A 170 13.30 11.91 2.90
C LEU A 170 11.95 12.55 3.12
N TRP A 171 11.73 13.05 4.34
CA TRP A 171 10.49 13.68 4.75
C TRP A 171 10.16 14.93 3.91
N LEU A 172 11.18 15.72 3.56
CA LEU A 172 11.03 16.88 2.68
C LEU A 172 10.38 16.51 1.34
N TYR A 173 10.75 15.39 0.74
CA TYR A 173 10.16 14.93 -0.52
C TYR A 173 8.76 14.37 -0.33
N PHE A 174 8.53 13.67 0.78
CA PHE A 174 7.19 13.22 1.13
C PHE A 174 6.22 14.40 1.32
N GLU A 175 6.65 15.47 1.98
CA GLU A 175 5.88 16.71 2.12
C GLU A 175 5.63 17.44 0.79
N ARG A 176 6.52 17.30 -0.17
CA ARG A 176 6.37 17.82 -1.54
C ARG A 176 5.38 17.01 -2.37
N GLY A 177 4.85 15.91 -1.84
CA GLY A 177 3.83 15.08 -2.48
C GLY A 177 4.37 13.86 -3.23
N PHE A 178 5.65 13.54 -3.11
CA PHE A 178 6.17 12.28 -3.62
C PHE A 178 5.60 11.11 -2.81
N THR A 179 5.28 10.02 -3.50
CA THR A 179 4.83 8.81 -2.83
C THR A 179 6.00 8.11 -2.12
N ILE A 180 5.67 7.29 -1.12
CA ILE A 180 6.66 6.40 -0.48
C ILE A 180 7.37 5.53 -1.53
N ASN A 181 6.64 5.10 -2.55
CA ASN A 181 7.16 4.30 -3.64
C ASN A 181 8.21 5.06 -4.47
N ASP A 182 7.93 6.32 -4.81
CA ASP A 182 8.89 7.16 -5.53
C ASP A 182 10.15 7.39 -4.71
N ILE A 183 10.01 7.66 -3.42
CA ILE A 183 11.14 7.87 -2.51
C ILE A 183 11.97 6.60 -2.40
N LEU A 184 11.33 5.44 -2.17
CA LEU A 184 12.01 4.16 -2.07
C LEU A 184 12.79 3.82 -3.35
N LEU A 185 12.15 3.95 -4.52
CA LEU A 185 12.80 3.65 -5.81
C LEU A 185 13.96 4.59 -6.08
N ALA A 186 13.81 5.90 -5.81
CA ALA A 186 14.89 6.86 -5.97
C ALA A 186 16.09 6.54 -5.07
N VAL A 187 15.83 6.24 -3.81
CA VAL A 187 16.87 5.90 -2.84
C VAL A 187 17.55 4.59 -3.20
N ASN A 188 16.78 3.56 -3.54
CA ASN A 188 17.32 2.25 -3.92
C ASN A 188 18.21 2.35 -5.16
N LEU A 189 17.72 2.97 -6.25
CA LEU A 189 18.50 3.18 -7.46
C LEU A 189 19.71 4.09 -7.23
N GLY A 190 19.50 5.18 -6.51
CA GLY A 190 20.56 6.13 -6.20
C GLY A 190 21.73 5.48 -5.48
N THR A 191 21.43 4.65 -4.48
CA THR A 191 22.42 3.91 -3.71
C THR A 191 23.12 2.84 -4.56
N HIS A 192 22.37 2.12 -5.41
CA HIS A 192 22.97 1.13 -6.31
C HIS A 192 23.95 1.70 -7.33
N HIS A 193 23.66 2.91 -7.82
CA HIS A 193 24.38 3.48 -8.96
C HIS A 193 25.24 4.69 -8.58
N GLY A 194 25.34 5.02 -7.29
CA GLY A 194 26.09 6.21 -6.82
C GLY A 194 25.48 7.52 -7.32
N ILE A 195 24.19 7.56 -7.58
CA ILE A 195 23.44 8.73 -8.04
C ILE A 195 22.71 9.34 -6.83
N GLY A 196 22.78 10.66 -6.66
CA GLY A 196 21.95 11.32 -5.63
C GLY A 196 20.46 11.06 -5.89
N PHE A 197 19.76 10.51 -4.91
CA PHE A 197 18.33 10.20 -5.05
C PHE A 197 17.48 11.45 -5.36
N GLU A 198 17.94 12.62 -4.92
CA GLU A 198 17.30 13.90 -5.22
C GLU A 198 17.29 14.23 -6.72
N LEU A 199 18.29 13.78 -7.46
CA LEU A 199 18.32 13.95 -8.92
C LEU A 199 17.25 13.09 -9.59
N LEU A 200 17.05 11.87 -9.11
CA LEU A 200 16.02 10.96 -9.61
C LEU A 200 14.62 11.50 -9.30
N LEU A 201 14.40 12.02 -8.09
CA LEU A 201 13.13 12.65 -7.72
C LEU A 201 12.87 13.94 -8.51
N ARG A 202 13.90 14.71 -8.83
CA ARG A 202 13.77 15.88 -9.71
C ARG A 202 13.33 15.49 -11.13
N ASP A 203 13.84 14.40 -11.66
CA ASP A 203 13.41 13.88 -12.96
C ASP A 203 11.95 13.43 -12.92
N ARG A 204 11.52 12.76 -11.82
CA ARG A 204 10.11 12.45 -11.55
C ARG A 204 9.24 13.72 -11.50
N GLU A 205 9.71 14.77 -10.84
CA GLU A 205 9.00 16.06 -10.74
C GLU A 205 8.81 16.73 -12.12
N ARG A 206 9.71 16.49 -13.07
CA ARG A 206 9.59 16.90 -14.46
C ARG A 206 8.59 16.05 -15.26
N GLY A 207 7.97 15.05 -14.64
CA GLY A 207 6.99 14.17 -15.25
C GLY A 207 7.56 12.94 -15.95
N LEU A 208 8.88 12.67 -15.83
CA LEU A 208 9.47 11.46 -16.40
C LEU A 208 9.01 10.23 -15.61
N ASP A 209 8.63 9.15 -16.28
CA ASP A 209 8.40 7.85 -15.66
C ASP A 209 9.72 7.14 -15.34
N TRP A 210 9.65 6.12 -14.47
CA TRP A 210 10.86 5.43 -14.00
C TRP A 210 11.63 4.74 -15.14
N PHE A 211 10.97 4.17 -16.13
CA PHE A 211 11.64 3.51 -17.25
C PHE A 211 12.36 4.51 -18.15
N THR A 212 11.79 5.69 -18.35
CA THR A 212 12.43 6.79 -19.08
C THR A 212 13.67 7.28 -18.33
N ILE A 213 13.59 7.46 -16.99
CA ILE A 213 14.75 7.83 -16.17
C ILE A 213 15.87 6.79 -16.26
N LEU A 214 15.55 5.50 -16.19
CA LEU A 214 16.53 4.43 -16.32
C LEU A 214 17.23 4.48 -17.68
N ARG A 215 16.46 4.62 -18.75
CA ARG A 215 16.98 4.67 -20.13
C ARG A 215 17.88 5.87 -20.37
N GLU A 216 17.49 7.06 -19.92
CA GLU A 216 18.32 8.27 -20.02
C GLU A 216 19.64 8.16 -19.25
N ARG A 217 19.66 7.36 -18.21
CA ARG A 217 20.85 7.12 -17.38
C ARG A 217 21.62 5.84 -17.74
N ASN A 218 21.20 5.16 -18.83
CA ASN A 218 21.77 3.89 -19.28
C ASN A 218 21.79 2.80 -18.17
N ILE A 219 20.71 2.76 -17.36
CA ILE A 219 20.49 1.76 -16.32
C ILE A 219 19.51 0.71 -16.87
N LYS A 220 19.83 -0.56 -16.70
CA LYS A 220 18.97 -1.65 -17.13
C LYS A 220 17.68 -1.70 -16.31
N GLU A 221 16.54 -1.96 -16.96
CA GLU A 221 15.21 -1.93 -16.34
C GLU A 221 15.06 -2.92 -15.18
N GLU A 222 15.68 -4.09 -15.26
CA GLU A 222 15.67 -5.10 -14.19
C GLU A 222 16.31 -4.60 -12.88
N ARG A 223 17.08 -3.49 -12.94
CA ARG A 223 17.69 -2.88 -11.76
C ARG A 223 16.71 -2.07 -10.91
N LEU A 224 15.55 -1.69 -11.47
CA LEU A 224 14.57 -0.87 -10.77
C LEU A 224 14.12 -1.49 -9.45
N PHE A 225 13.87 -2.78 -9.46
CA PHE A 225 13.34 -3.52 -8.31
C PHE A 225 14.39 -4.44 -7.66
N LEU A 226 15.64 -4.31 -8.03
CA LEU A 226 16.70 -5.07 -7.38
C LEU A 226 17.06 -4.41 -6.04
N PRO A 227 16.94 -5.12 -4.90
CA PRO A 227 17.25 -4.52 -3.60
C PRO A 227 18.75 -4.18 -3.48
N TYR A 228 19.04 -2.99 -3.00
CA TYR A 228 20.38 -2.68 -2.49
C TYR A 228 20.56 -3.44 -1.17
N ARG A 229 21.66 -4.15 -1.03
CA ARG A 229 21.97 -4.86 0.22
C ARG A 229 22.67 -3.94 1.20
N SER A 230 21.93 -3.58 2.25
CA SER A 230 22.48 -2.78 3.34
C SER A 230 23.18 -3.63 4.39
N GLU A 231 24.21 -3.09 5.02
CA GLU A 231 24.81 -3.69 6.21
C GLU A 231 24.00 -3.43 7.48
N MET A 232 23.03 -2.52 7.39
CA MET A 232 22.17 -2.17 8.54
C MET A 232 21.21 -3.29 8.89
N LYS A 233 21.16 -3.60 10.18
CA LYS A 233 20.23 -4.58 10.75
C LYS A 233 19.51 -3.95 11.92
N TYR A 234 18.22 -4.26 12.04
CA TYR A 234 17.44 -3.81 13.17
C TYR A 234 17.92 -4.50 14.45
N LYS A 235 18.12 -3.71 15.49
CA LYS A 235 18.70 -4.21 16.75
C LYS A 235 17.77 -5.21 17.47
N ASN A 236 16.48 -4.93 17.48
CA ASN A 236 15.49 -5.73 18.18
C ASN A 236 14.82 -6.70 17.22
N ARG A 237 15.22 -7.96 17.17
CA ARG A 237 14.65 -8.94 16.26
C ARG A 237 13.16 -9.20 16.57
N PRO A 238 12.27 -9.12 15.57
CA PRO A 238 10.86 -9.47 15.73
C PRO A 238 10.64 -10.93 16.09
N VAL A 239 9.57 -11.21 16.81
CA VAL A 239 9.14 -12.56 17.18
C VAL A 239 8.15 -13.08 16.16
N ILE A 240 8.51 -14.12 15.38
CA ILE A 240 7.74 -14.62 14.22
C ILE A 240 6.82 -15.80 14.56
N LYS A 241 6.77 -16.25 15.80
CA LYS A 241 5.97 -17.43 16.16
C LYS A 241 4.46 -17.19 16.10
#